data_830a208c3fc09fb332da44b5fba58b85
#
_entry.id   830a208c3fc09fb332da44b5fba58b85
#
_cell.length_a   1.000
_cell.length_b   1.000
_cell.length_c   1.000
_cell.angle_alpha   90.00
_cell.angle_beta   90.00
_cell.angle_gamma   90.00
#
_symmetry.space_group_name_H-M   'P 1'
#
loop_
_entity.id
_entity.type
_entity.pdbx_description
1 polymer ?
#
loop_
_entity_poly.entity_id
_entity_poly.type
_entity_poly.pdbx_seq_one_letter_code
_entity_poly.pdbx_strand_id
1 'polypeptide(L)'
;MHKATARTIADALTWARIWSVIPITVFAWYDMTWWVFGTYIAAALTDLFDGYFGRRAAPPDYEVDLDGRADDLFAVMTLVWIWMLFPEFWFKYWLPWIPLLAILQVYIWVVDVRNADLKLPHFQFGRAGMVYFCFLFPILITFGDYDWYVHSVFLWGTIGKLQLVWYIQRAHKARPA
;
A
#
# COMPACT_ATOMS: atom_id res chain seq x y z
N MET A 1 -22.00 15.21 -12.62
CA MET A 1 -21.17 15.68 -11.50
C MET A 1 -20.04 16.52 -12.06
N HIS A 2 -19.81 17.73 -11.54
CA HIS A 2 -18.73 18.60 -11.99
C HIS A 2 -17.37 17.94 -11.70
N LYS A 3 -16.40 18.06 -12.64
CA LYS A 3 -15.05 17.46 -12.50
C LYS A 3 -14.33 17.94 -11.23
N ALA A 4 -14.49 19.21 -10.86
CA ALA A 4 -13.95 19.78 -9.63
C ALA A 4 -14.51 19.10 -8.37
N THR A 5 -15.84 18.86 -8.32
CA THR A 5 -16.49 18.17 -7.20
C THR A 5 -15.98 16.73 -7.06
N ALA A 6 -15.79 16.02 -8.20
CA ALA A 6 -15.25 14.65 -8.18
C ALA A 6 -13.86 14.60 -7.56
N ARG A 7 -13.01 15.60 -7.86
CA ARG A 7 -11.68 15.71 -7.31
C ARG A 7 -11.69 15.98 -5.80
N THR A 8 -12.47 16.97 -5.35
CA THR A 8 -12.59 17.28 -3.93
C THR A 8 -13.03 16.05 -3.12
N ILE A 9 -13.94 15.23 -3.68
CA ILE A 9 -14.37 13.98 -3.03
C ILE A 9 -13.23 12.98 -2.99
N ALA A 10 -12.48 12.77 -4.08
CA ALA A 10 -11.34 11.87 -4.10
C ALA A 10 -10.29 12.29 -3.07
N ASP A 11 -9.87 13.55 -3.07
CA ASP A 11 -8.88 14.07 -2.12
C ASP A 11 -9.38 13.92 -0.65
N ALA A 12 -10.66 14.17 -0.39
CA ALA A 12 -11.24 13.99 0.95
C ALA A 12 -11.23 12.53 1.41
N LEU A 13 -11.48 11.58 0.50
CA LEU A 13 -11.42 10.14 0.80
C LEU A 13 -9.97 9.69 1.08
N THR A 14 -8.99 10.17 0.30
CA THR A 14 -7.57 9.90 0.55
C THR A 14 -7.14 10.44 1.91
N TRP A 15 -7.54 11.66 2.28
CA TRP A 15 -7.28 12.22 3.61
C TRP A 15 -7.97 11.43 4.72
N ALA A 16 -9.23 10.98 4.50
CA ALA A 16 -9.94 10.14 5.48
C ALA A 16 -9.19 8.83 5.73
N ARG A 17 -8.60 8.21 4.68
CA ARG A 17 -7.75 7.02 4.82
C ARG A 17 -6.49 7.32 5.62
N ILE A 18 -5.80 8.43 5.37
CA ILE A 18 -4.61 8.83 6.14
C ILE A 18 -4.98 9.01 7.62
N TRP A 19 -6.05 9.74 7.91
CA TRP A 19 -6.49 9.98 9.29
C TRP A 19 -7.02 8.72 9.98
N SER A 20 -7.51 7.73 9.24
CA SER A 20 -7.96 6.44 9.81
C SER A 20 -6.83 5.65 10.48
N VAL A 21 -5.58 5.92 10.13
CA VAL A 21 -4.39 5.31 10.76
C VAL A 21 -4.41 5.53 12.28
N ILE A 22 -4.84 6.71 12.75
CA ILE A 22 -4.85 7.03 14.17
C ILE A 22 -5.83 6.12 14.95
N PRO A 23 -7.14 6.10 14.65
CA PRO A 23 -8.06 5.24 15.39
C PRO A 23 -7.74 3.75 15.25
N ILE A 24 -7.28 3.29 14.07
CA ILE A 24 -6.87 1.89 13.91
C ILE A 24 -5.70 1.55 14.84
N THR A 25 -4.70 2.43 14.95
CA THR A 25 -3.55 2.22 15.85
C THR A 25 -3.97 2.23 17.30
N VAL A 26 -4.87 3.13 17.69
CA VAL A 26 -5.41 3.17 19.06
C VAL A 26 -6.17 1.89 19.38
N PHE A 27 -7.04 1.43 18.49
CA PHE A 27 -7.77 0.17 18.70
C PHE A 27 -6.83 -1.04 18.73
N ALA A 28 -5.78 -1.07 17.89
CA ALA A 28 -4.78 -2.13 17.94
C ALA A 28 -3.98 -2.12 19.26
N TRP A 29 -3.66 -0.93 19.79
CA TRP A 29 -2.97 -0.78 21.08
C TRP A 29 -3.76 -1.36 22.25
N TYR A 30 -5.11 -1.28 22.19
CA TYR A 30 -6.01 -1.80 23.21
C TYR A 30 -6.53 -3.21 22.88
N ASP A 31 -5.93 -3.92 21.93
CA ASP A 31 -6.34 -5.27 21.48
C ASP A 31 -7.81 -5.38 21.05
N MET A 32 -8.40 -4.25 20.61
CA MET A 32 -9.78 -4.18 20.14
C MET A 32 -9.92 -4.68 18.71
N THR A 33 -9.61 -5.96 18.48
CA THR A 33 -9.43 -6.58 17.14
C THR A 33 -10.61 -6.34 16.19
N TRP A 34 -11.86 -6.42 16.66
CA TRP A 34 -13.04 -6.20 15.82
C TRP A 34 -13.26 -4.74 15.43
N TRP A 35 -12.85 -3.78 16.28
CA TRP A 35 -12.85 -2.36 15.93
C TRP A 35 -11.74 -2.04 14.91
N VAL A 36 -10.58 -2.66 15.07
CA VAL A 36 -9.51 -2.60 14.06
C VAL A 36 -10.02 -3.13 12.74
N PHE A 37 -10.66 -4.32 12.72
CA PHE A 37 -11.23 -4.90 11.51
C PHE A 37 -12.21 -3.97 10.81
N GLY A 38 -13.22 -3.46 11.57
CA GLY A 38 -14.25 -2.60 11.00
C GLY A 38 -13.69 -1.28 10.43
N THR A 39 -12.80 -0.62 11.18
CA THR A 39 -12.17 0.63 10.73
C THR A 39 -11.19 0.42 9.58
N TYR A 40 -10.46 -0.70 9.55
CA TYR A 40 -9.60 -1.08 8.44
C TYR A 40 -10.40 -1.31 7.16
N ILE A 41 -11.49 -2.08 7.22
CA ILE A 41 -12.36 -2.30 6.06
C ILE A 41 -12.97 -0.98 5.57
N ALA A 42 -13.43 -0.11 6.48
CA ALA A 42 -13.94 1.20 6.11
C ALA A 42 -12.86 2.03 5.37
N ALA A 43 -11.64 2.05 5.87
CA ALA A 43 -10.51 2.73 5.23
C ALA A 43 -10.13 2.12 3.87
N ALA A 44 -10.13 0.79 3.75
CA ALA A 44 -9.88 0.13 2.46
C ALA A 44 -10.99 0.40 1.42
N LEU A 45 -12.24 0.54 1.86
CA LEU A 45 -13.34 0.93 0.98
C LEU A 45 -13.21 2.37 0.47
N THR A 46 -12.65 3.30 1.24
CA THR A 46 -12.41 4.67 0.76
C THR A 46 -11.49 4.68 -0.46
N ASP A 47 -10.51 3.78 -0.52
CA ASP A 47 -9.60 3.61 -1.66
C ASP A 47 -10.33 3.20 -2.96
N LEU A 48 -11.31 2.30 -2.85
CA LEU A 48 -12.13 1.93 -4.02
C LEU A 48 -12.96 3.10 -4.54
N PHE A 49 -13.48 3.94 -3.62
CA PHE A 49 -14.29 5.08 -3.98
C PHE A 49 -13.45 6.25 -4.50
N ASP A 50 -12.29 6.56 -3.92
CA ASP A 50 -11.44 7.64 -4.42
C ASP A 50 -10.91 7.32 -5.81
N GLY A 51 -10.49 6.09 -6.09
CA GLY A 51 -10.14 5.63 -7.43
C GLY A 51 -11.28 5.75 -8.45
N TYR A 52 -12.54 5.54 -8.04
CA TYR A 52 -13.71 5.76 -8.90
C TYR A 52 -13.92 7.24 -9.21
N PHE A 53 -13.84 8.12 -8.21
CA PHE A 53 -14.00 9.56 -8.39
C PHE A 53 -12.78 10.18 -9.06
N GLY A 54 -11.57 9.73 -8.76
CA GLY A 54 -10.33 10.19 -9.37
C GLY A 54 -10.31 10.01 -10.89
N ARG A 55 -10.79 8.89 -11.40
CA ARG A 55 -10.92 8.66 -12.85
C ARG A 55 -11.91 9.60 -13.56
N ARG A 56 -12.81 10.24 -12.82
CA ARG A 56 -13.79 11.22 -13.34
C ARG A 56 -13.38 12.66 -13.12
N ALA A 57 -12.35 12.89 -12.32
CA ALA A 57 -11.81 14.21 -12.05
C ALA A 57 -10.96 14.73 -13.23
N ALA A 58 -10.75 16.05 -13.28
CA ALA A 58 -9.73 16.62 -14.15
C ALA A 58 -8.34 16.32 -13.59
N PRO A 59 -7.31 16.07 -14.44
CA PRO A 59 -5.95 15.93 -13.96
C PRO A 59 -5.50 17.17 -13.19
N PRO A 60 -4.67 17.03 -12.16
CA PRO A 60 -4.14 18.16 -11.39
C PRO A 60 -3.17 19.00 -12.21
N ASP A 61 -3.12 20.30 -11.95
CA ASP A 61 -2.15 21.22 -12.54
C ASP A 61 -0.73 20.98 -11.98
N TYR A 62 -0.64 20.30 -10.82
CA TYR A 62 0.60 19.86 -10.18
C TYR A 62 0.47 18.40 -9.75
N GLU A 63 1.51 17.62 -9.97
CA GLU A 63 1.54 16.20 -9.66
C GLU A 63 2.02 15.97 -8.22
N VAL A 64 1.14 16.10 -7.23
CA VAL A 64 1.36 15.45 -5.93
C VAL A 64 0.59 14.15 -5.96
N ASP A 65 1.30 13.04 -6.04
CA ASP A 65 0.71 11.70 -5.93
C ASP A 65 0.38 11.41 -4.45
N LEU A 66 -0.67 12.08 -3.97
CA LEU A 66 -1.14 11.94 -2.60
C LEU A 66 -1.69 10.54 -2.35
N ASP A 67 -2.35 9.97 -3.35
CA ASP A 67 -2.97 8.65 -3.29
C ASP A 67 -1.91 7.55 -3.15
N GLY A 68 -0.89 7.55 -4.00
CA GLY A 68 0.21 6.59 -3.89
C GLY A 68 0.97 6.66 -2.56
N ARG A 69 1.14 7.87 -2.00
CA ARG A 69 1.75 8.03 -0.66
C ARG A 69 0.85 7.54 0.47
N ALA A 70 -0.47 7.73 0.34
CA ALA A 70 -1.44 7.20 1.29
C ALA A 70 -1.46 5.67 1.28
N ASP A 71 -1.36 5.06 0.10
CA ASP A 71 -1.26 3.61 -0.08
C ASP A 71 -0.01 3.03 0.57
N ASP A 72 1.14 3.64 0.33
CA ASP A 72 2.41 3.24 0.95
C ASP A 72 2.34 3.34 2.48
N LEU A 73 1.82 4.46 3.00
CA LEU A 73 1.62 4.63 4.44
C LEU A 73 0.71 3.55 5.01
N PHE A 74 -0.43 3.31 4.37
CA PHE A 74 -1.41 2.34 4.83
C PHE A 74 -0.84 0.92 4.79
N ALA A 75 -0.07 0.57 3.76
CA ALA A 75 0.61 -0.71 3.65
C ALA A 75 1.65 -0.92 4.78
N VAL A 76 2.47 0.10 5.07
CA VAL A 76 3.45 0.04 6.17
C VAL A 76 2.72 -0.10 7.51
N MET A 77 1.67 0.70 7.74
CA MET A 77 0.89 0.63 8.98
C MET A 77 0.15 -0.70 9.13
N THR A 78 -0.31 -1.31 8.05
CA THR A 78 -0.88 -2.66 8.08
C THR A 78 0.11 -3.67 8.67
N LEU A 79 1.39 -3.62 8.28
CA LEU A 79 2.41 -4.48 8.86
C LEU A 79 2.64 -4.18 10.35
N VAL A 80 2.58 -2.91 10.76
CA VAL A 80 2.69 -2.52 12.17
C VAL A 80 1.52 -3.07 12.98
N TRP A 81 0.28 -2.97 12.48
CA TRP A 81 -0.91 -3.51 13.16
C TRP A 81 -0.89 -5.03 13.23
N ILE A 82 -0.40 -5.71 12.18
CA ILE A 82 -0.17 -7.17 12.24
C ILE A 82 0.84 -7.50 13.34
N TRP A 83 1.92 -6.72 13.48
CA TRP A 83 2.89 -6.90 14.55
C TRP A 83 2.28 -6.70 15.94
N MET A 84 1.42 -5.70 16.11
CA MET A 84 0.78 -5.41 17.39
C MET A 84 -0.20 -6.50 17.82
N LEU A 85 -1.02 -7.01 16.89
CA LEU A 85 -2.11 -7.95 17.18
C LEU A 85 -1.69 -9.41 17.03
N PHE A 86 -0.71 -9.70 16.19
CA PHE A 86 -0.25 -11.05 15.85
C PHE A 86 1.27 -11.14 15.89
N PRO A 87 1.92 -10.97 17.06
CA PRO A 87 3.38 -10.98 17.13
C PRO A 87 4.00 -12.30 16.65
N GLU A 88 3.30 -13.44 16.82
CA GLU A 88 3.75 -14.74 16.34
C GLU A 88 3.87 -14.82 14.82
N PHE A 89 3.01 -14.07 14.09
CA PHE A 89 3.09 -13.94 12.65
C PHE A 89 4.48 -13.43 12.20
N TRP A 90 5.03 -12.46 12.92
CA TRP A 90 6.35 -11.91 12.60
C TRP A 90 7.44 -12.93 12.80
N PHE A 91 7.46 -13.67 13.89
CA PHE A 91 8.46 -14.71 14.14
C PHE A 91 8.36 -15.84 13.11
N LYS A 92 7.15 -16.17 12.65
CA LYS A 92 6.90 -17.23 11.67
C LYS A 92 7.33 -16.84 10.25
N TYR A 93 7.02 -15.60 9.82
CA TYR A 93 7.22 -15.16 8.43
C TYR A 93 8.32 -14.10 8.26
N TRP A 94 9.06 -13.76 9.34
CA TRP A 94 10.14 -12.78 9.31
C TRP A 94 11.16 -13.08 8.22
N LEU A 95 11.69 -14.29 8.19
CA LEU A 95 12.60 -14.77 7.15
C LEU A 95 11.85 -15.72 6.20
N PRO A 96 12.01 -15.56 4.88
CA PRO A 96 12.89 -14.62 4.16
C PRO A 96 12.25 -13.30 3.73
N TRP A 97 10.94 -13.09 3.98
CA TRP A 97 10.14 -12.10 3.27
C TRP A 97 10.37 -10.65 3.71
N ILE A 98 10.35 -10.41 5.01
CA ILE A 98 10.32 -9.02 5.52
C ILE A 98 11.63 -8.26 5.21
N PRO A 99 12.83 -8.80 5.46
CA PRO A 99 14.07 -8.13 5.10
C PRO A 99 14.20 -7.90 3.59
N LEU A 100 13.80 -8.88 2.79
CA LEU A 100 13.84 -8.77 1.32
C LEU A 100 12.96 -7.63 0.82
N LEU A 101 11.70 -7.60 1.27
CA LEU A 101 10.75 -6.56 0.87
C LEU A 101 11.16 -5.17 1.38
N ALA A 102 11.70 -5.09 2.60
CA ALA A 102 12.21 -3.83 3.16
C ALA A 102 13.40 -3.29 2.33
N ILE A 103 14.35 -4.13 1.98
CA ILE A 103 15.50 -3.73 1.14
C ILE A 103 15.02 -3.24 -0.23
N LEU A 104 14.11 -3.97 -0.89
CA LEU A 104 13.56 -3.57 -2.18
C LEU A 104 12.78 -2.25 -2.08
N GLN A 105 11.99 -2.06 -1.02
CA GLN A 105 11.24 -0.83 -0.81
C GLN A 105 12.15 0.38 -0.57
N VAL A 106 13.14 0.24 0.31
CA VAL A 106 14.13 1.30 0.57
C VAL A 106 14.89 1.66 -0.71
N TYR A 107 15.30 0.66 -1.50
CA TYR A 107 15.94 0.90 -2.78
C TYR A 107 15.06 1.72 -3.72
N ILE A 108 13.77 1.35 -3.87
CA ILE A 108 12.81 2.05 -4.72
C ILE A 108 12.63 3.49 -4.24
N TRP A 109 12.43 3.73 -2.94
CA TRP A 109 12.28 5.08 -2.38
C TRP A 109 13.52 5.96 -2.59
N VAL A 110 14.73 5.40 -2.39
CA VAL A 110 15.98 6.14 -2.62
C VAL A 110 16.11 6.52 -4.09
N VAL A 111 15.72 5.65 -5.01
CA VAL A 111 15.77 5.95 -6.44
C VAL A 111 14.72 6.98 -6.83
N ASP A 112 13.51 6.88 -6.31
CA ASP A 112 12.42 7.84 -6.56
C ASP A 112 12.82 9.24 -6.10
N VAL A 113 13.35 9.37 -4.87
CA VAL A 113 13.81 10.66 -4.33
C VAL A 113 15.00 11.23 -5.12
N ARG A 114 15.93 10.37 -5.59
CA ARG A 114 17.12 10.83 -6.33
C ARG A 114 16.84 11.18 -7.79
N ASN A 115 15.80 10.62 -8.37
CA ASN A 115 15.46 10.76 -9.78
C ASN A 115 14.00 11.19 -9.94
N ALA A 116 13.66 12.38 -9.41
CA ALA A 116 12.31 12.94 -9.48
C ALA A 116 11.75 13.05 -10.91
N ASP A 117 12.63 13.09 -11.91
CA ASP A 117 12.26 13.11 -13.35
C ASP A 117 11.88 11.72 -13.90
N LEU A 118 12.13 10.64 -13.14
CA LEU A 118 11.82 9.30 -13.56
C LEU A 118 10.40 8.95 -13.10
N LYS A 119 9.40 9.18 -13.97
CA LYS A 119 8.04 8.74 -13.69
C LYS A 119 8.02 7.20 -13.63
N LEU A 120 7.87 6.66 -12.40
CA LEU A 120 7.77 5.22 -12.20
C LEU A 120 6.42 4.71 -12.73
N PRO A 121 6.40 3.70 -13.61
CA PRO A 121 5.15 3.19 -14.16
C PRO A 121 4.39 2.39 -13.10
N HIS A 122 3.09 2.64 -13.03
CA HIS A 122 2.17 1.81 -12.25
C HIS A 122 1.84 0.52 -13.02
N PHE A 123 2.55 -0.55 -12.75
CA PHE A 123 2.25 -1.85 -13.35
C PHE A 123 0.91 -2.41 -12.84
N GLN A 124 0.08 -2.93 -13.74
CA GLN A 124 -1.19 -3.58 -13.37
C GLN A 124 -0.97 -4.74 -12.39
N PHE A 125 0.14 -5.45 -12.54
CA PHE A 125 0.53 -6.54 -11.64
C PHE A 125 0.78 -6.04 -10.21
N GLY A 126 1.43 -4.88 -10.04
CA GLY A 126 1.64 -4.25 -8.73
C GLY A 126 0.33 -3.84 -8.06
N ARG A 127 -0.61 -3.27 -8.84
CA ARG A 127 -1.95 -2.91 -8.33
C ARG A 127 -2.73 -4.13 -7.84
N ALA A 128 -2.75 -5.21 -8.62
CA ALA A 128 -3.38 -6.46 -8.20
C ALA A 128 -2.74 -7.03 -6.93
N GLY A 129 -1.41 -6.94 -6.81
CA GLY A 129 -0.68 -7.34 -5.61
C GLY A 129 -1.03 -6.50 -4.38
N MET A 130 -1.25 -5.20 -4.55
CA MET A 130 -1.67 -4.32 -3.45
C MET A 130 -3.07 -4.68 -2.95
N VAL A 131 -4.03 -4.89 -3.86
CA VAL A 131 -5.38 -5.37 -3.49
C VAL A 131 -5.28 -6.71 -2.76
N TYR A 132 -4.46 -7.64 -3.25
CA TYR A 132 -4.26 -8.95 -2.62
C TYR A 132 -3.64 -8.84 -1.23
N PHE A 133 -2.69 -7.90 -1.04
CA PHE A 133 -2.09 -7.57 0.26
C PHE A 133 -3.12 -6.96 1.22
N CYS A 134 -4.02 -6.10 0.75
CA CYS A 134 -5.06 -5.50 1.59
C CYS A 134 -6.00 -6.53 2.23
N PHE A 135 -6.17 -7.70 1.61
CA PHE A 135 -6.94 -8.81 2.19
C PHE A 135 -6.17 -9.60 3.25
N LEU A 136 -4.84 -9.46 3.35
CA LEU A 136 -4.03 -10.20 4.32
C LEU A 136 -4.50 -9.98 5.75
N PHE A 137 -4.67 -8.72 6.14
CA PHE A 137 -5.03 -8.38 7.50
C PHE A 137 -6.46 -8.81 7.89
N PRO A 138 -7.50 -8.55 7.08
CA PRO A 138 -8.83 -9.10 7.31
C PRO A 138 -8.87 -10.62 7.42
N ILE A 139 -8.12 -11.33 6.58
CA ILE A 139 -8.07 -12.81 6.62
C ILE A 139 -7.38 -13.30 7.89
N LEU A 140 -6.28 -12.65 8.32
CA LEU A 140 -5.62 -12.97 9.59
C LEU A 140 -6.57 -12.84 10.78
N ILE A 141 -7.38 -11.77 10.81
CA ILE A 141 -8.33 -11.53 11.91
C ILE A 141 -9.47 -12.57 11.93
N THR A 142 -10.00 -12.95 10.74
CA THR A 142 -11.22 -13.77 10.68
C THR A 142 -10.96 -15.27 10.63
N PHE A 143 -9.88 -15.67 9.99
CA PHE A 143 -9.58 -17.07 9.67
C PHE A 143 -8.24 -17.56 10.20
N GLY A 144 -7.40 -16.64 10.71
CA GLY A 144 -6.03 -16.96 11.10
C GLY A 144 -5.04 -16.97 9.95
N ASP A 145 -3.83 -17.47 10.21
CA ASP A 145 -2.76 -17.49 9.23
C ASP A 145 -2.78 -18.78 8.39
N TYR A 146 -3.09 -18.63 7.12
CA TYR A 146 -2.91 -19.69 6.12
C TYR A 146 -1.55 -19.54 5.45
N ASP A 147 -0.63 -20.44 5.71
CA ASP A 147 0.75 -20.39 5.19
C ASP A 147 0.82 -20.15 3.68
N TRP A 148 0.04 -20.91 2.90
CA TRP A 148 0.03 -20.77 1.44
C TRP A 148 -0.41 -19.38 0.99
N TYR A 149 -1.41 -18.78 1.68
CA TYR A 149 -1.90 -17.45 1.36
C TYR A 149 -0.86 -16.39 1.70
N VAL A 150 -0.30 -16.45 2.91
CA VAL A 150 0.74 -15.52 3.37
C VAL A 150 1.95 -15.54 2.45
N HIS A 151 2.47 -16.74 2.14
CA HIS A 151 3.59 -16.87 1.21
C HIS A 151 3.25 -16.36 -0.20
N SER A 152 2.04 -16.59 -0.70
CA SER A 152 1.63 -16.09 -2.02
C SER A 152 1.53 -14.57 -2.06
N VAL A 153 1.04 -13.91 -0.98
CA VAL A 153 1.01 -12.44 -0.86
C VAL A 153 2.42 -11.86 -0.92
N PHE A 154 3.34 -12.40 -0.11
CA PHE A 154 4.72 -11.91 -0.09
C PHE A 154 5.47 -12.20 -1.40
N LEU A 155 5.25 -13.35 -2.00
CA LEU A 155 5.82 -13.70 -3.31
C LEU A 155 5.34 -12.72 -4.39
N TRP A 156 4.03 -12.43 -4.43
CA TRP A 156 3.46 -11.49 -5.38
C TRP A 156 4.04 -10.08 -5.21
N GLY A 157 4.10 -9.60 -3.96
CA GLY A 157 4.72 -8.32 -3.63
C GLY A 157 6.18 -8.24 -4.05
N THR A 158 6.95 -9.32 -3.84
CA THR A 158 8.35 -9.42 -4.24
C THR A 158 8.51 -9.34 -5.77
N ILE A 159 7.70 -10.09 -6.52
CA ILE A 159 7.73 -10.06 -8.00
C ILE A 159 7.40 -8.65 -8.50
N GLY A 160 6.38 -7.98 -7.95
CA GLY A 160 6.03 -6.62 -8.33
C GLY A 160 7.16 -5.62 -8.09
N LYS A 161 7.84 -5.71 -6.94
CA LYS A 161 8.99 -4.86 -6.63
C LYS A 161 10.20 -5.16 -7.52
N LEU A 162 10.47 -6.42 -7.83
CA LEU A 162 11.54 -6.80 -8.76
C LEU A 162 11.28 -6.30 -10.19
N GLN A 163 10.02 -6.31 -10.66
CA GLN A 163 9.67 -5.69 -11.94
C GLN A 163 9.99 -4.19 -11.95
N LEU A 164 9.70 -3.48 -10.86
CA LEU A 164 9.97 -2.05 -10.75
C LEU A 164 11.48 -1.78 -10.73
N VAL A 165 12.24 -2.55 -9.95
CA VAL A 165 13.72 -2.47 -9.91
C VAL A 165 14.32 -2.73 -11.29
N TRP A 166 13.85 -3.74 -12.00
CA TRP A 166 14.30 -4.04 -13.35
C TRP A 166 14.03 -2.88 -14.32
N TYR A 167 12.84 -2.28 -14.25
CA TYR A 167 12.49 -1.11 -15.05
C TYR A 167 13.43 0.08 -14.77
N ILE A 168 13.67 0.38 -13.50
CA ILE A 168 14.58 1.45 -13.07
C ILE A 168 15.98 1.23 -13.66
N GLN A 169 16.52 0.02 -13.52
CA GLN A 169 17.86 -0.30 -14.05
C GLN A 169 17.93 -0.15 -15.57
N ARG A 170 16.87 -0.53 -16.28
CA ARG A 170 16.78 -0.38 -17.72
C ARG A 170 16.70 1.09 -18.15
N ALA A 171 15.92 1.89 -17.44
CA ALA A 171 15.81 3.33 -17.69
C ALA A 171 17.13 4.06 -17.45
N HIS A 172 17.90 3.69 -16.44
CA HIS A 172 19.23 4.24 -16.21
C HIS A 172 20.23 3.91 -17.33
N LYS A 173 20.20 2.68 -17.85
CA LYS A 173 21.07 2.27 -18.97
C LYS A 173 20.73 2.96 -20.30
N ALA A 174 19.51 3.43 -20.48
CA ALA A 174 19.04 4.09 -21.68
C ALA A 174 19.30 5.62 -21.69
N ARG A 175 19.74 6.22 -20.58
CA ARG A 175 20.11 7.64 -20.54
C ARG A 175 21.50 7.79 -21.18
N PRO A 176 21.63 8.59 -22.26
CA PRO A 176 22.96 8.93 -22.78
C PRO A 176 23.74 9.73 -21.73
N ALA A 177 25.04 9.47 -21.67
CA ALA A 177 25.97 10.18 -20.77
C ALA A 177 26.07 11.67 -21.14
#